data_7e3aeb9340783c7f31bf3aeadb40796c
#
_entry.id   7e3aeb9340783c7f31bf3aeadb40796c
#
_cell.length_a   1.000
_cell.length_b   1.000
_cell.length_c   1.000
_cell.angle_alpha   90.00
_cell.angle_beta   90.00
_cell.angle_gamma   90.00
#
_symmetry.space_group_name_H-M   'P 1'
#
loop_
_entity.id
_entity.type
_entity.pdbx_description
1 polymer ?
#
loop_
_entity_poly.entity_id
_entity_poly.type
_entity_poly.pdbx_seq_one_letter_code
_entity_poly.pdbx_strand_id
1 'polypeptide(L)'
;MSGAVAQGAGALAALGLAVLVVAPRRDLRIAGLAVWAIGWIALAVYLAPSGHHRLLAAAAVVGLVAAVAGTWIVLRVPWLLALATLACVPARFPVHVGSTQANLLLPLYGVVVVAALALAWQLYGDDARRRELGPLSWPLALLVAWSGVSMLWTKDVRQGAIELVFFILPFGLLAVVLARLPWSRMWVLVLYVQLALMGLVFASIGIVQYEERQIFWNPKVKVDNAYAPSGWFYRVNSVFYDPSIYGRFLVVAILAGLAVVLRRRGRDPLWAIAATLVLGITWVGLLPSFSQSSYVALMVGVTVAAIVMWRWRSLVLLGVAAAVLLLAVAASPQLRHRIQGKTSSSLSHVTSGRSTLARNGIKLAVHNPVLGVGIGGFKRAYADETGLRGREPKAAASHTTPITVAAEEGLPGLVLLLVLVFAALTIGFRRLGPLFEGTARLAFALALTAILVHCLFYNALFEDPTFWGLLALVVVGARADGALETPA
;
A
#
# COMPACT_ATOMS: atom_id res chain seq x y z
N MET A 1 26.03 -3.20 -16.00
CA MET A 1 26.26 -2.21 -14.95
C MET A 1 26.72 -2.92 -13.70
N SER A 2 27.77 -2.45 -13.01
CA SER A 2 28.25 -3.07 -11.76
C SER A 2 27.28 -2.81 -10.60
N GLY A 3 27.34 -3.66 -9.55
CA GLY A 3 26.50 -3.48 -8.36
C GLY A 3 26.74 -2.13 -7.68
N ALA A 4 27.97 -1.65 -7.61
CA ALA A 4 28.32 -0.36 -7.02
C ALA A 4 27.68 0.83 -7.77
N VAL A 5 27.61 0.76 -9.11
CA VAL A 5 26.91 1.80 -9.90
C VAL A 5 25.41 1.76 -9.64
N ALA A 6 24.81 0.56 -9.47
CA ALA A 6 23.40 0.42 -9.13
C ALA A 6 23.10 0.99 -7.72
N GLN A 7 23.97 0.74 -6.74
CA GLN A 7 23.87 1.31 -5.39
C GLN A 7 23.88 2.84 -5.43
N GLY A 8 24.85 3.43 -6.12
CA GLY A 8 24.93 4.89 -6.30
C GLY A 8 23.71 5.47 -7.03
N ALA A 9 23.25 4.81 -8.10
CA ALA A 9 22.06 5.24 -8.85
C ALA A 9 20.79 5.23 -7.98
N GLY A 10 20.61 4.20 -7.14
CA GLY A 10 19.48 4.09 -6.21
C GLY A 10 19.49 5.21 -5.17
N ALA A 11 20.63 5.44 -4.53
CA ALA A 11 20.79 6.51 -3.56
C ALA A 11 20.50 7.88 -4.19
N LEU A 12 21.07 8.16 -5.36
CA LEU A 12 20.86 9.42 -6.08
C LEU A 12 19.39 9.61 -6.49
N ALA A 13 18.74 8.59 -7.01
CA ALA A 13 17.32 8.65 -7.39
C ALA A 13 16.44 9.00 -6.19
N ALA A 14 16.67 8.37 -5.05
CA ALA A 14 15.91 8.63 -3.84
C ALA A 14 16.15 10.03 -3.26
N LEU A 15 17.41 10.49 -3.26
CA LEU A 15 17.74 11.86 -2.90
C LEU A 15 17.12 12.87 -3.87
N GLY A 16 17.11 12.58 -5.19
CA GLY A 16 16.42 13.39 -6.19
C GLY A 16 14.94 13.53 -5.91
N LEU A 17 14.25 12.43 -5.57
CA LEU A 17 12.84 12.45 -5.16
C LEU A 17 12.64 13.24 -3.87
N ALA A 18 13.49 13.05 -2.88
CA ALA A 18 13.42 13.81 -1.63
C ALA A 18 13.56 15.32 -1.87
N VAL A 19 14.51 15.73 -2.69
CA VAL A 19 14.69 17.15 -3.10
C VAL A 19 13.44 17.66 -3.83
N LEU A 20 12.88 16.89 -4.77
CA LEU A 20 11.63 17.24 -5.46
C LEU A 20 10.49 17.54 -4.48
N VAL A 21 10.37 16.73 -3.43
CA VAL A 21 9.26 16.82 -2.43
C VAL A 21 9.41 18.05 -1.53
N VAL A 22 10.63 18.40 -1.10
CA VAL A 22 10.83 19.42 -0.05
C VAL A 22 11.42 20.74 -0.55
N ALA A 23 12.05 20.78 -1.73
CA ALA A 23 12.74 21.95 -2.20
C ALA A 23 11.80 23.16 -2.41
N PRO A 24 12.18 24.36 -1.91
CA PRO A 24 11.37 25.56 -2.04
C PRO A 24 11.53 26.24 -3.41
N ARG A 25 12.64 25.96 -4.13
CA ARG A 25 12.95 26.58 -5.41
C ARG A 25 12.61 25.64 -6.56
N ARG A 26 12.00 26.20 -7.61
CA ARG A 26 11.65 25.48 -8.84
C ARG A 26 12.86 24.76 -9.45
N ASP A 27 14.00 25.45 -9.56
CA ASP A 27 15.21 24.89 -10.18
C ASP A 27 15.70 23.64 -9.45
N LEU A 28 15.66 23.66 -8.11
CA LEU A 28 16.00 22.49 -7.29
C LEU A 28 15.00 21.35 -7.48
N ARG A 29 13.73 21.66 -7.68
CA ARG A 29 12.70 20.65 -7.95
C ARG A 29 12.87 20.01 -9.33
N ILE A 30 13.19 20.80 -10.35
CA ILE A 30 13.52 20.31 -11.69
C ILE A 30 14.79 19.43 -11.62
N ALA A 31 15.83 19.90 -10.94
CA ALA A 31 17.04 19.11 -10.72
C ALA A 31 16.75 17.80 -9.98
N GLY A 32 15.94 17.85 -8.91
CA GLY A 32 15.50 16.67 -8.17
C GLY A 32 14.76 15.67 -9.04
N LEU A 33 13.82 16.13 -9.88
CA LEU A 33 13.09 15.28 -10.82
C LEU A 33 14.02 14.66 -11.88
N ALA A 34 14.98 15.42 -12.39
CA ALA A 34 15.96 14.93 -13.36
C ALA A 34 16.87 13.85 -12.73
N VAL A 35 17.39 14.09 -11.52
CA VAL A 35 18.22 13.12 -10.80
C VAL A 35 17.43 11.86 -10.48
N TRP A 36 16.15 12.00 -10.03
CA TRP A 36 15.25 10.87 -9.84
C TRP A 36 15.09 10.07 -11.14
N ALA A 37 14.79 10.72 -12.27
CA ALA A 37 14.54 10.04 -13.53
C ALA A 37 15.80 9.31 -14.05
N ILE A 38 16.96 9.95 -14.01
CA ILE A 38 18.23 9.36 -14.44
C ILE A 38 18.57 8.14 -13.58
N GLY A 39 18.47 8.26 -12.27
CA GLY A 39 18.76 7.15 -11.36
C GLY A 39 17.74 6.02 -11.47
N TRP A 40 16.46 6.34 -11.66
CA TRP A 40 15.40 5.34 -11.89
C TRP A 40 15.62 4.54 -13.17
N ILE A 41 15.94 5.23 -14.29
CA ILE A 41 16.28 4.61 -15.57
C ILE A 41 17.53 3.74 -15.44
N ALA A 42 18.58 4.25 -14.77
CA ALA A 42 19.82 3.49 -14.55
C ALA A 42 19.56 2.20 -13.78
N LEU A 43 18.75 2.22 -12.71
CA LEU A 43 18.36 1.03 -11.98
C LEU A 43 17.49 0.08 -12.82
N ALA A 44 16.56 0.61 -13.64
CA ALA A 44 15.75 -0.21 -14.54
C ALA A 44 16.63 -0.92 -15.58
N VAL A 45 17.63 -0.24 -16.12
CA VAL A 45 18.62 -0.85 -17.02
C VAL A 45 19.47 -1.92 -16.31
N TYR A 46 19.83 -1.71 -15.05
CA TYR A 46 20.53 -2.72 -14.24
C TYR A 46 19.71 -4.01 -14.08
N LEU A 47 18.40 -3.88 -13.92
CA LEU A 47 17.48 -5.02 -13.75
C LEU A 47 17.04 -5.66 -15.07
N ALA A 48 17.26 -4.99 -16.20
CA ALA A 48 16.82 -5.45 -17.51
C ALA A 48 17.43 -6.81 -17.87
N PRO A 49 16.64 -7.73 -18.46
CA PRO A 49 17.14 -9.03 -18.89
C PRO A 49 18.14 -8.88 -20.06
N SER A 50 19.24 -9.62 -19.99
CA SER A 50 20.22 -9.69 -21.07
C SER A 50 19.64 -10.46 -22.27
N GLY A 51 19.92 -10.01 -23.49
CA GLY A 51 19.62 -10.76 -24.73
C GLY A 51 18.40 -10.27 -25.53
N HIS A 52 17.56 -9.36 -25.01
CA HIS A 52 16.35 -8.89 -25.70
C HIS A 52 16.38 -7.40 -26.04
N HIS A 53 17.56 -6.83 -26.29
CA HIS A 53 17.74 -5.37 -26.43
C HIS A 53 16.87 -4.73 -27.50
N ARG A 54 16.66 -5.41 -28.66
CA ARG A 54 15.81 -4.86 -29.76
C ARG A 54 14.34 -4.78 -29.36
N LEU A 55 13.81 -5.82 -28.70
CA LEU A 55 12.42 -5.85 -28.22
C LEU A 55 12.21 -4.83 -27.12
N LEU A 56 13.15 -4.70 -26.19
CA LEU A 56 13.11 -3.69 -25.14
C LEU A 56 13.18 -2.27 -25.69
N ALA A 57 14.03 -2.03 -26.71
CA ALA A 57 14.09 -0.73 -27.37
C ALA A 57 12.80 -0.40 -28.12
N ALA A 58 12.22 -1.36 -28.86
CA ALA A 58 10.94 -1.16 -29.54
C ALA A 58 9.80 -0.89 -28.52
N ALA A 59 9.73 -1.67 -27.45
CA ALA A 59 8.75 -1.48 -26.39
C ALA A 59 8.92 -0.11 -25.69
N ALA A 60 10.17 0.35 -25.49
CA ALA A 60 10.46 1.68 -24.92
C ALA A 60 9.99 2.81 -25.84
N VAL A 61 10.19 2.69 -27.15
CA VAL A 61 9.71 3.69 -28.13
C VAL A 61 8.17 3.75 -28.13
N VAL A 62 7.50 2.61 -28.22
CA VAL A 62 6.02 2.54 -28.17
C VAL A 62 5.52 3.09 -26.84
N GLY A 63 6.15 2.70 -25.72
CA GLY A 63 5.82 3.18 -24.40
C GLY A 63 6.01 4.70 -24.25
N LEU A 64 7.07 5.25 -24.84
CA LEU A 64 7.31 6.71 -24.82
C LEU A 64 6.24 7.47 -25.61
N VAL A 65 5.87 7.00 -26.81
CA VAL A 65 4.80 7.60 -27.63
C VAL A 65 3.47 7.56 -26.86
N ALA A 66 3.14 6.42 -26.25
CA ALA A 66 1.93 6.28 -25.44
C ALA A 66 1.97 7.20 -24.19
N ALA A 67 3.14 7.35 -23.55
CA ALA A 67 3.32 8.23 -22.40
C ALA A 67 3.18 9.71 -22.78
N VAL A 68 3.70 10.14 -23.91
CA VAL A 68 3.53 11.52 -24.42
C VAL A 68 2.06 11.81 -24.72
N ALA A 69 1.36 10.88 -25.40
CA ALA A 69 -0.08 11.00 -25.65
C ALA A 69 -0.88 11.02 -24.34
N GLY A 70 -0.58 10.12 -23.41
CA GLY A 70 -1.18 10.09 -22.07
C GLY A 70 -0.94 11.38 -21.29
N THR A 71 0.26 11.94 -21.37
CA THR A 71 0.60 13.22 -20.74
C THR A 71 -0.25 14.36 -21.29
N TRP A 72 -0.39 14.45 -22.60
CA TRP A 72 -1.25 15.43 -23.24
C TRP A 72 -2.71 15.32 -22.78
N ILE A 73 -3.24 14.09 -22.64
CA ILE A 73 -4.58 13.84 -22.12
C ILE A 73 -4.68 14.28 -20.65
N VAL A 74 -3.75 13.88 -19.81
CA VAL A 74 -3.74 14.19 -18.36
C VAL A 74 -3.58 15.70 -18.11
N LEU A 75 -2.81 16.41 -18.92
CA LEU A 75 -2.73 17.87 -18.81
C LEU A 75 -4.05 18.57 -19.09
N ARG A 76 -4.92 18.00 -19.94
CA ARG A 76 -6.27 18.49 -20.23
C ARG A 76 -7.33 17.99 -19.24
N VAL A 77 -7.17 16.75 -18.78
CA VAL A 77 -8.13 16.04 -17.94
C VAL A 77 -7.39 15.39 -16.74
N PRO A 78 -6.89 16.20 -15.77
CA PRO A 78 -5.96 15.74 -14.72
C PRO A 78 -6.51 14.61 -13.86
N TRP A 79 -7.80 14.57 -13.61
CA TRP A 79 -8.43 13.57 -12.75
C TRP A 79 -8.34 12.13 -13.31
N LEU A 80 -8.13 11.96 -14.62
CA LEU A 80 -7.91 10.64 -15.23
C LEU A 80 -6.71 9.91 -14.61
N LEU A 81 -5.71 10.65 -14.14
CA LEU A 81 -4.55 10.06 -13.48
C LEU A 81 -4.94 9.31 -12.19
N ALA A 82 -5.82 9.91 -11.38
CA ALA A 82 -6.28 9.27 -10.14
C ALA A 82 -7.13 8.03 -10.44
N LEU A 83 -8.04 8.12 -11.43
CA LEU A 83 -8.88 7.00 -11.83
C LEU A 83 -8.05 5.85 -12.43
N ALA A 84 -7.07 6.18 -13.29
CA ALA A 84 -6.15 5.19 -13.86
C ALA A 84 -5.29 4.52 -12.77
N THR A 85 -4.82 5.30 -11.79
CA THR A 85 -4.09 4.75 -10.65
C THR A 85 -4.92 3.72 -9.90
N LEU A 86 -6.17 4.04 -9.55
CA LEU A 86 -7.05 3.11 -8.85
C LEU A 86 -7.38 1.89 -9.71
N ALA A 87 -7.64 2.06 -11.00
CA ALA A 87 -7.93 0.98 -11.94
C ALA A 87 -6.77 -0.03 -12.07
N CYS A 88 -5.52 0.44 -11.91
CA CYS A 88 -4.33 -0.41 -12.01
C CYS A 88 -4.04 -1.22 -10.73
N VAL A 89 -4.69 -0.95 -9.59
CA VAL A 89 -4.41 -1.64 -8.31
C VAL A 89 -4.49 -3.17 -8.40
N PRO A 90 -5.48 -3.79 -9.06
CA PRO A 90 -5.55 -5.25 -9.18
C PRO A 90 -4.57 -5.84 -10.19
N ALA A 91 -4.00 -5.03 -11.09
CA ALA A 91 -3.24 -5.49 -12.26
C ALA A 91 -1.78 -5.87 -11.91
N ARG A 92 -1.62 -6.85 -11.02
CA ARG A 92 -0.30 -7.44 -10.66
C ARG A 92 0.01 -8.65 -11.53
N PHE A 93 1.17 -8.61 -12.16
CA PHE A 93 1.67 -9.69 -13.01
C PHE A 93 2.96 -10.28 -12.46
N PRO A 94 3.08 -11.62 -12.37
CA PRO A 94 4.33 -12.25 -11.98
C PRO A 94 5.36 -12.10 -13.11
N VAL A 95 6.42 -11.36 -12.84
CA VAL A 95 7.53 -11.12 -13.78
C VAL A 95 8.82 -11.67 -13.18
N HIS A 96 9.56 -12.42 -13.97
CA HIS A 96 10.89 -12.89 -13.60
C HIS A 96 11.93 -11.79 -13.88
N VAL A 97 12.53 -11.27 -12.82
CA VAL A 97 13.65 -10.33 -12.89
C VAL A 97 14.91 -11.12 -12.54
N GLY A 98 15.55 -11.72 -13.55
CA GLY A 98 16.63 -12.69 -13.35
C GLY A 98 16.15 -13.97 -12.65
N SER A 99 16.76 -14.31 -11.52
CA SER A 99 16.36 -15.46 -10.70
C SER A 99 15.23 -15.15 -9.69
N THR A 100 14.82 -13.88 -9.56
CA THR A 100 13.81 -13.43 -8.61
C THR A 100 12.48 -13.21 -9.31
N GLN A 101 11.39 -13.73 -8.75
CA GLN A 101 10.04 -13.42 -9.21
C GLN A 101 9.52 -12.21 -8.46
N ALA A 102 9.09 -11.17 -9.17
CA ALA A 102 8.43 -9.99 -8.64
C ALA A 102 7.01 -9.87 -9.19
N ASN A 103 6.06 -9.45 -8.35
CA ASN A 103 4.68 -9.25 -8.76
C ASN A 103 4.46 -7.77 -9.07
N LEU A 104 4.62 -7.41 -10.35
CA LEU A 104 4.71 -6.04 -10.80
C LEU A 104 3.38 -5.50 -11.32
N LEU A 105 3.10 -4.24 -11.02
CA LEU A 105 1.93 -3.47 -11.48
C LEU A 105 2.24 -2.83 -12.84
N LEU A 106 2.46 -3.63 -13.88
CA LEU A 106 2.95 -3.16 -15.18
C LEU A 106 2.17 -1.96 -15.74
N PRO A 107 0.83 -1.93 -15.77
CA PRO A 107 0.10 -0.78 -16.30
C PRO A 107 0.31 0.49 -15.46
N LEU A 108 0.50 0.34 -14.15
CA LEU A 108 0.70 1.47 -13.25
C LEU A 108 2.02 2.21 -13.51
N TYR A 109 3.07 1.51 -13.92
CA TYR A 109 4.33 2.20 -14.29
C TYR A 109 4.15 3.11 -15.51
N GLY A 110 3.28 2.76 -16.45
CA GLY A 110 2.86 3.66 -17.53
C GLY A 110 2.18 4.93 -16.99
N VAL A 111 1.29 4.78 -16.02
CA VAL A 111 0.64 5.92 -15.33
C VAL A 111 1.68 6.77 -14.60
N VAL A 112 2.67 6.17 -13.96
CA VAL A 112 3.78 6.91 -13.29
C VAL A 112 4.62 7.69 -14.28
N VAL A 113 4.95 7.13 -15.43
CA VAL A 113 5.70 7.84 -16.48
C VAL A 113 4.91 9.04 -16.98
N VAL A 114 3.60 8.87 -17.25
CA VAL A 114 2.70 9.98 -17.60
C VAL A 114 2.67 11.05 -16.51
N ALA A 115 2.59 10.63 -15.24
CA ALA A 115 2.61 11.54 -14.08
C ALA A 115 3.94 12.33 -14.00
N ALA A 116 5.08 11.66 -14.23
CA ALA A 116 6.40 12.29 -14.22
C ALA A 116 6.53 13.33 -15.34
N LEU A 117 6.10 13.00 -16.56
CA LEU A 117 6.13 13.92 -17.69
C LEU A 117 5.18 15.11 -17.49
N ALA A 118 3.98 14.87 -16.96
CA ALA A 118 3.04 15.94 -16.64
C ALA A 118 3.59 16.87 -15.56
N LEU A 119 4.23 16.34 -14.53
CA LEU A 119 4.91 17.12 -13.49
C LEU A 119 6.07 17.93 -14.07
N ALA A 120 6.91 17.32 -14.92
CA ALA A 120 8.00 18.00 -15.60
C ALA A 120 7.49 19.20 -16.41
N TRP A 121 6.42 19.00 -17.19
CA TRP A 121 5.77 20.05 -17.96
C TRP A 121 5.28 21.20 -17.09
N GLN A 122 4.59 20.88 -15.98
CA GLN A 122 4.06 21.86 -15.04
C GLN A 122 5.20 22.66 -14.37
N LEU A 123 6.26 21.98 -13.93
CA LEU A 123 7.43 22.63 -13.35
C LEU A 123 8.13 23.53 -14.36
N TYR A 124 8.22 23.12 -15.62
CA TYR A 124 8.79 23.96 -16.69
C TYR A 124 7.91 25.18 -16.98
N GLY A 125 6.60 25.05 -16.94
CA GLY A 125 5.61 26.11 -17.17
C GLY A 125 5.40 27.08 -16.00
N ASP A 126 6.32 27.11 -15.03
CA ASP A 126 6.33 28.03 -13.87
C ASP A 126 5.20 27.83 -12.85
N ASP A 127 4.73 26.60 -12.70
CA ASP A 127 3.76 26.26 -11.64
C ASP A 127 4.43 26.35 -10.25
N ALA A 128 4.09 27.40 -9.51
CA ALA A 128 4.70 27.74 -8.23
C ALA A 128 4.29 26.85 -7.05
N ARG A 129 3.35 25.91 -7.25
CA ARG A 129 2.87 25.03 -6.15
C ARG A 129 4.00 24.25 -5.53
N ARG A 130 4.07 24.25 -4.21
CA ARG A 130 5.15 23.64 -3.40
C ARG A 130 4.58 22.84 -2.25
N ARG A 131 5.36 21.88 -1.75
CA ARG A 131 5.00 21.05 -0.58
C ARG A 131 3.59 20.46 -0.70
N GLU A 132 3.30 19.84 -1.82
CA GLU A 132 1.98 19.29 -2.16
C GLU A 132 1.45 18.33 -1.08
N LEU A 133 2.36 17.63 -0.40
CA LEU A 133 2.03 16.73 0.72
C LEU A 133 1.97 17.45 2.08
N GLY A 134 2.09 18.77 2.11
CA GLY A 134 1.98 19.56 3.35
C GLY A 134 2.91 19.05 4.45
N PRO A 135 2.38 18.78 5.67
CA PRO A 135 3.19 18.28 6.79
C PRO A 135 3.85 16.91 6.53
N LEU A 136 3.34 16.11 5.58
CA LEU A 136 3.92 14.82 5.22
C LEU A 136 5.16 14.96 4.31
N SER A 137 5.44 16.14 3.75
CA SER A 137 6.55 16.33 2.81
C SER A 137 7.90 15.94 3.42
N TRP A 138 8.23 16.41 4.61
CA TRP A 138 9.51 16.10 5.26
C TRP A 138 9.61 14.65 5.72
N PRO A 139 8.63 14.07 6.46
CA PRO A 139 8.69 12.65 6.83
C PRO A 139 8.83 11.73 5.62
N LEU A 140 8.09 12.00 4.54
CA LEU A 140 8.17 11.18 3.33
C LEU A 140 9.53 11.33 2.64
N ALA A 141 10.02 12.57 2.46
CA ALA A 141 11.30 12.84 1.82
C ALA A 141 12.45 12.16 2.57
N LEU A 142 12.46 12.26 3.90
CA LEU A 142 13.49 11.65 4.73
C LEU A 142 13.43 10.12 4.70
N LEU A 143 12.22 9.52 4.74
CA LEU A 143 12.06 8.08 4.61
C LEU A 143 12.58 7.59 3.27
N VAL A 144 12.16 8.20 2.16
CA VAL A 144 12.60 7.82 0.81
C VAL A 144 14.12 8.01 0.66
N ALA A 145 14.67 9.13 1.13
CA ALA A 145 16.11 9.37 1.09
C ALA A 145 16.88 8.31 1.87
N TRP A 146 16.42 7.96 3.08
CA TRP A 146 17.06 6.95 3.92
C TRP A 146 17.01 5.56 3.30
N SER A 147 15.84 5.15 2.77
CA SER A 147 15.70 3.89 2.03
C SER A 147 16.66 3.82 0.84
N GLY A 148 16.78 4.91 0.06
CA GLY A 148 17.74 4.97 -1.05
C GLY A 148 19.20 4.94 -0.61
N VAL A 149 19.56 5.67 0.44
CA VAL A 149 20.92 5.68 0.99
C VAL A 149 21.28 4.32 1.56
N SER A 150 20.34 3.59 2.16
CA SER A 150 20.56 2.24 2.69
C SER A 150 20.95 1.22 1.60
N MET A 151 20.69 1.54 0.33
CA MET A 151 21.16 0.77 -0.83
C MET A 151 22.70 0.66 -0.89
N LEU A 152 23.43 1.66 -0.36
CA LEU A 152 24.90 1.69 -0.43
C LEU A 152 25.57 0.57 0.33
N TRP A 153 24.93 0.02 1.36
CA TRP A 153 25.45 -1.09 2.17
C TRP A 153 24.58 -2.33 2.14
N THR A 154 23.57 -2.40 1.23
CA THR A 154 22.68 -3.54 1.17
C THR A 154 23.43 -4.85 0.90
N LYS A 155 23.02 -5.89 1.59
CA LYS A 155 23.52 -7.27 1.35
C LYS A 155 23.00 -7.86 0.04
N ASP A 156 21.89 -7.35 -0.53
CA ASP A 156 21.33 -7.81 -1.79
C ASP A 156 20.97 -6.62 -2.72
N VAL A 157 21.96 -6.21 -3.52
CA VAL A 157 21.81 -5.08 -4.45
C VAL A 157 20.67 -5.26 -5.43
N ARG A 158 20.42 -6.51 -5.87
CA ARG A 158 19.35 -6.79 -6.84
C ARG A 158 17.98 -6.62 -6.23
N GLN A 159 17.76 -7.17 -5.03
CA GLN A 159 16.49 -7.05 -4.32
C GLN A 159 16.23 -5.58 -3.92
N GLY A 160 17.24 -4.89 -3.41
CA GLY A 160 17.14 -3.46 -3.11
C GLY A 160 16.81 -2.61 -4.34
N ALA A 161 17.42 -2.92 -5.50
CA ALA A 161 17.08 -2.26 -6.77
C ALA A 161 15.63 -2.52 -7.18
N ILE A 162 15.10 -3.75 -6.98
CA ILE A 162 13.69 -4.08 -7.24
C ILE A 162 12.76 -3.23 -6.36
N GLU A 163 13.07 -3.12 -5.06
CA GLU A 163 12.23 -2.36 -4.14
C GLU A 163 12.22 -0.87 -4.46
N LEU A 164 13.36 -0.29 -4.82
CA LEU A 164 13.44 1.10 -5.22
C LEU A 164 12.74 1.36 -6.56
N VAL A 165 13.06 0.59 -7.60
CA VAL A 165 12.58 0.84 -8.98
C VAL A 165 11.09 0.63 -9.12
N PHE A 166 10.57 -0.43 -8.51
CA PHE A 166 9.18 -0.81 -8.74
C PHE A 166 8.21 -0.29 -7.69
N PHE A 167 8.69 0.16 -6.53
CA PHE A 167 7.79 0.55 -5.45
C PHE A 167 8.09 1.95 -4.89
N ILE A 168 9.22 2.15 -4.23
CA ILE A 168 9.47 3.39 -3.47
C ILE A 168 9.55 4.61 -4.38
N LEU A 169 10.38 4.54 -5.43
CA LEU A 169 10.61 5.68 -6.32
C LEU A 169 9.39 6.05 -7.17
N PRO A 170 8.72 5.10 -7.86
CA PRO A 170 7.56 5.43 -8.68
C PRO A 170 6.35 5.84 -7.87
N PHE A 171 6.08 5.17 -6.75
CA PHE A 171 4.89 5.46 -5.96
C PHE A 171 5.07 6.69 -5.06
N GLY A 172 6.31 6.97 -4.62
CA GLY A 172 6.62 8.23 -3.96
C GLY A 172 6.38 9.45 -4.87
N LEU A 173 6.78 9.36 -6.15
CA LEU A 173 6.46 10.39 -7.15
C LEU A 173 4.94 10.47 -7.37
N LEU A 174 4.27 9.33 -7.49
CA LEU A 174 2.82 9.29 -7.69
C LEU A 174 2.06 9.99 -6.55
N ALA A 175 2.49 9.81 -5.29
CA ALA A 175 1.90 10.51 -4.14
C ALA A 175 2.01 12.04 -4.30
N VAL A 176 3.16 12.56 -4.74
CA VAL A 176 3.34 14.00 -5.01
C VAL A 176 2.38 14.49 -6.08
N VAL A 177 2.30 13.75 -7.20
CA VAL A 177 1.46 14.17 -8.34
C VAL A 177 -0.02 14.09 -8.00
N LEU A 178 -0.46 13.04 -7.29
CA LEU A 178 -1.85 12.92 -6.82
C LEU A 178 -2.23 14.04 -5.85
N ALA A 179 -1.33 14.46 -4.95
CA ALA A 179 -1.58 15.59 -4.06
C ALA A 179 -1.65 16.94 -4.80
N ARG A 180 -1.08 17.01 -6.00
CA ARG A 180 -1.03 18.20 -6.86
C ARG A 180 -2.25 18.35 -7.77
N LEU A 181 -3.05 17.30 -7.97
CA LEU A 181 -4.23 17.34 -8.83
C LEU A 181 -5.23 18.41 -8.35
N PRO A 182 -5.98 19.05 -9.28
CA PRO A 182 -7.01 20.03 -8.93
C PRO A 182 -8.26 19.31 -8.43
N TRP A 183 -8.20 18.82 -7.19
CA TRP A 183 -9.32 18.11 -6.59
C TRP A 183 -10.55 18.98 -6.39
N SER A 184 -11.70 18.46 -6.76
CA SER A 184 -13.03 19.03 -6.49
C SER A 184 -13.92 17.96 -5.84
N ARG A 185 -15.05 18.39 -5.28
CA ARG A 185 -16.07 17.46 -4.73
C ARG A 185 -16.50 16.41 -5.75
N MET A 186 -16.66 16.81 -7.01
CA MET A 186 -17.06 15.90 -8.10
C MET A 186 -16.03 14.79 -8.29
N TRP A 187 -14.74 15.13 -8.37
CA TRP A 187 -13.69 14.13 -8.62
C TRP A 187 -13.46 13.19 -7.46
N VAL A 188 -13.61 13.67 -6.23
CA VAL A 188 -13.61 12.80 -5.03
C VAL A 188 -14.80 11.85 -5.08
N LEU A 189 -15.98 12.32 -5.48
CA LEU A 189 -17.16 11.48 -5.63
C LEU A 189 -16.98 10.43 -6.73
N VAL A 190 -16.45 10.82 -7.90
CA VAL A 190 -16.19 9.89 -9.02
C VAL A 190 -15.19 8.82 -8.60
N LEU A 191 -14.12 9.19 -7.88
CA LEU A 191 -13.15 8.22 -7.34
C LEU A 191 -13.82 7.25 -6.36
N TYR A 192 -14.68 7.74 -5.48
CA TYR A 192 -15.44 6.88 -4.55
C TYR A 192 -16.38 5.93 -5.30
N VAL A 193 -17.12 6.43 -6.31
CA VAL A 193 -18.01 5.59 -7.13
C VAL A 193 -17.21 4.52 -7.88
N GLN A 194 -16.03 4.87 -8.43
CA GLN A 194 -15.15 3.90 -9.05
C GLN A 194 -14.70 2.82 -8.05
N LEU A 195 -14.28 3.20 -6.85
CA LEU A 195 -13.90 2.25 -5.80
C LEU A 195 -15.05 1.32 -5.43
N ALA A 196 -16.27 1.88 -5.27
CA ALA A 196 -17.47 1.12 -4.96
C ALA A 196 -17.83 0.13 -6.06
N LEU A 197 -17.81 0.57 -7.33
CA LEU A 197 -18.08 -0.29 -8.49
C LEU A 197 -17.03 -1.39 -8.62
N MET A 198 -15.74 -1.07 -8.47
CA MET A 198 -14.68 -2.08 -8.48
C MET A 198 -14.87 -3.07 -7.31
N GLY A 199 -15.22 -2.58 -6.13
CA GLY A 199 -15.55 -3.42 -4.98
C GLY A 199 -16.68 -4.41 -5.26
N LEU A 200 -17.78 -3.92 -5.83
CA LEU A 200 -18.93 -4.75 -6.24
C LEU A 200 -18.53 -5.81 -7.28
N VAL A 201 -17.87 -5.38 -8.36
CA VAL A 201 -17.47 -6.28 -9.45
C VAL A 201 -16.51 -7.35 -8.93
N PHE A 202 -15.51 -6.97 -8.15
CA PHE A 202 -14.52 -7.93 -7.65
C PHE A 202 -15.09 -8.84 -6.56
N ALA A 203 -16.00 -8.35 -5.72
CA ALA A 203 -16.74 -9.19 -4.79
C ALA A 203 -17.62 -10.21 -5.52
N SER A 204 -18.36 -9.78 -6.54
CA SER A 204 -19.20 -10.66 -7.36
C SER A 204 -18.38 -11.75 -8.07
N ILE A 205 -17.26 -11.37 -8.70
CA ILE A 205 -16.31 -12.33 -9.30
C ILE A 205 -15.81 -13.30 -8.21
N GLY A 206 -15.47 -12.79 -7.04
CA GLY A 206 -15.01 -13.61 -5.92
C GLY A 206 -16.06 -14.61 -5.42
N ILE A 207 -17.33 -14.21 -5.35
CA ILE A 207 -18.45 -15.10 -4.96
C ILE A 207 -18.61 -16.20 -6.01
N VAL A 208 -18.66 -15.86 -7.30
CA VAL A 208 -18.76 -16.84 -8.39
C VAL A 208 -17.55 -17.77 -8.39
N GLN A 209 -16.34 -17.24 -8.21
CA GLN A 209 -15.12 -18.05 -8.10
C GLN A 209 -15.19 -19.04 -6.93
N TYR A 210 -15.80 -18.66 -5.80
CA TYR A 210 -15.95 -19.54 -4.65
C TYR A 210 -16.91 -20.69 -4.94
N GLU A 211 -18.02 -20.45 -5.61
CA GLU A 211 -19.00 -21.47 -6.01
C GLU A 211 -18.43 -22.44 -7.05
N GLU A 212 -17.84 -21.89 -8.11
CA GLU A 212 -17.30 -22.69 -9.23
C GLU A 212 -15.96 -23.36 -8.91
N ARG A 213 -15.27 -22.94 -7.86
CA ARG A 213 -13.93 -23.45 -7.48
C ARG A 213 -12.88 -23.31 -8.57
N GLN A 214 -13.04 -22.33 -9.48
CA GLN A 214 -12.17 -22.09 -10.63
C GLN A 214 -11.48 -20.74 -10.53
N ILE A 215 -10.26 -20.63 -11.10
CA ILE A 215 -9.53 -19.38 -11.25
C ILE A 215 -9.81 -18.84 -12.64
N PHE A 216 -10.51 -17.69 -12.72
CA PHE A 216 -10.91 -17.12 -14.01
C PHE A 216 -9.83 -16.25 -14.66
N TRP A 217 -8.96 -15.64 -13.85
CA TRP A 217 -8.10 -14.54 -14.32
C TRP A 217 -6.70 -14.98 -14.73
N ASN A 218 -6.01 -15.74 -13.89
CA ASN A 218 -4.61 -16.09 -14.16
C ASN A 218 -4.32 -17.54 -13.75
N PRO A 219 -4.14 -18.45 -14.72
CA PRO A 219 -3.87 -19.87 -14.45
C PRO A 219 -2.52 -20.09 -13.74
N LYS A 220 -1.61 -19.09 -13.74
CA LYS A 220 -0.33 -19.15 -13.03
C LYS A 220 -0.46 -18.77 -11.55
N VAL A 221 -1.56 -18.14 -11.15
CA VAL A 221 -1.87 -17.85 -9.75
C VAL A 221 -2.32 -19.15 -9.09
N LYS A 222 -1.48 -19.71 -8.23
CA LYS A 222 -1.90 -20.82 -7.37
C LYS A 222 -2.85 -20.26 -6.32
N VAL A 223 -4.11 -20.65 -6.38
CA VAL A 223 -5.02 -20.42 -5.27
C VAL A 223 -4.55 -21.32 -4.14
N ASP A 224 -4.04 -20.70 -3.08
CA ASP A 224 -3.61 -21.44 -1.91
C ASP A 224 -4.83 -22.08 -1.25
N ASN A 225 -4.95 -23.38 -1.40
CA ASN A 225 -5.78 -24.18 -0.52
C ASN A 225 -5.11 -24.11 0.86
N ALA A 226 -5.66 -23.33 1.77
CA ALA A 226 -5.13 -23.26 3.10
C ALA A 226 -5.54 -24.52 3.87
N TYR A 227 -4.57 -25.21 4.45
CA TYR A 227 -4.82 -26.37 5.32
C TYR A 227 -5.32 -25.89 6.68
N ALA A 228 -6.44 -26.46 7.12
CA ALA A 228 -6.96 -26.34 8.47
C ALA A 228 -7.06 -27.74 9.10
N PRO A 229 -7.18 -27.86 10.42
CA PRO A 229 -7.41 -29.16 11.08
C PRO A 229 -8.63 -29.92 10.54
N SER A 230 -9.59 -29.19 9.96
CA SER A 230 -10.78 -29.73 9.30
C SER A 230 -10.57 -30.12 7.83
N GLY A 231 -9.35 -29.99 7.29
CA GLY A 231 -9.02 -30.25 5.88
C GLY A 231 -8.64 -28.99 5.10
N TRP A 232 -8.49 -29.15 3.78
CA TRP A 232 -8.17 -28.07 2.85
C TRP A 232 -9.41 -27.22 2.56
N PHE A 233 -9.27 -25.89 2.58
CA PHE A 233 -10.30 -24.97 2.16
C PHE A 233 -9.81 -24.03 1.06
N TYR A 234 -10.71 -23.73 0.13
CA TYR A 234 -10.44 -22.90 -1.02
C TYR A 234 -10.47 -21.42 -0.62
N ARG A 235 -9.42 -20.67 -0.97
CA ARG A 235 -9.34 -19.23 -0.76
C ARG A 235 -9.54 -18.50 -2.08
N VAL A 236 -10.40 -17.49 -2.05
CA VAL A 236 -10.73 -16.67 -3.23
C VAL A 236 -9.77 -15.49 -3.35
N ASN A 237 -9.30 -15.23 -4.56
CA ASN A 237 -8.48 -14.08 -4.91
C ASN A 237 -9.14 -13.13 -5.93
N SER A 238 -10.30 -13.51 -6.50
CA SER A 238 -10.97 -12.76 -7.57
C SER A 238 -10.00 -12.47 -8.73
N VAL A 239 -9.83 -11.20 -9.11
CA VAL A 239 -8.88 -10.77 -10.14
C VAL A 239 -7.48 -10.46 -9.60
N PHE A 240 -7.26 -10.57 -8.29
CA PHE A 240 -5.99 -10.25 -7.66
C PHE A 240 -5.03 -11.44 -7.67
N TYR A 241 -3.76 -11.14 -7.54
CA TYR A 241 -2.72 -12.15 -7.43
C TYR A 241 -2.80 -12.99 -6.14
N ASP A 242 -3.24 -12.39 -5.03
CA ASP A 242 -3.23 -13.00 -3.70
C ASP A 242 -4.56 -12.73 -2.96
N PRO A 243 -5.13 -13.75 -2.27
CA PRO A 243 -6.37 -13.59 -1.48
C PRO A 243 -6.30 -12.49 -0.41
N SER A 244 -5.11 -12.23 0.16
CA SER A 244 -4.94 -11.21 1.19
C SER A 244 -4.95 -9.80 0.58
N ILE A 245 -4.44 -9.64 -0.65
CA ILE A 245 -4.51 -8.37 -1.40
C ILE A 245 -5.96 -8.09 -1.83
N TYR A 246 -6.66 -9.11 -2.32
CA TYR A 246 -8.09 -9.02 -2.61
C TYR A 246 -8.89 -8.60 -1.37
N GLY A 247 -8.70 -9.30 -0.24
CA GLY A 247 -9.38 -8.98 1.01
C GLY A 247 -9.07 -7.56 1.49
N ARG A 248 -7.83 -7.09 1.38
CA ARG A 248 -7.42 -5.72 1.72
C ARG A 248 -8.15 -4.68 0.86
N PHE A 249 -8.27 -4.92 -0.45
CA PHE A 249 -9.00 -4.03 -1.35
C PHE A 249 -10.47 -3.90 -0.95
N LEU A 250 -11.14 -5.02 -0.65
CA LEU A 250 -12.52 -5.02 -0.19
C LEU A 250 -12.68 -4.29 1.16
N VAL A 251 -11.74 -4.46 2.09
CA VAL A 251 -11.75 -3.74 3.38
C VAL A 251 -11.69 -2.22 3.16
N VAL A 252 -10.85 -1.75 2.23
CA VAL A 252 -10.80 -0.33 1.86
C VAL A 252 -12.16 0.15 1.33
N ALA A 253 -12.80 -0.61 0.44
CA ALA A 253 -14.12 -0.27 -0.11
C ALA A 253 -15.21 -0.28 0.99
N ILE A 254 -15.21 -1.28 1.88
CA ILE A 254 -16.13 -1.39 3.02
C ILE A 254 -15.99 -0.18 3.96
N LEU A 255 -14.77 0.19 4.34
CA LEU A 255 -14.55 1.30 5.26
C LEU A 255 -14.87 2.66 4.64
N ALA A 256 -14.63 2.82 3.34
CA ALA A 256 -15.08 4.01 2.61
C ALA A 256 -16.61 4.11 2.59
N GLY A 257 -17.32 3.01 2.31
CA GLY A 257 -18.78 2.93 2.40
C GLY A 257 -19.29 3.19 3.82
N LEU A 258 -18.63 2.64 4.82
CA LEU A 258 -18.97 2.87 6.23
C LEU A 258 -18.88 4.35 6.61
N ALA A 259 -17.86 5.08 6.15
CA ALA A 259 -17.74 6.52 6.38
C ALA A 259 -18.94 7.28 5.80
N VAL A 260 -19.41 6.89 4.60
CA VAL A 260 -20.62 7.48 3.99
C VAL A 260 -21.87 7.17 4.83
N VAL A 261 -22.08 5.92 5.20
CA VAL A 261 -23.22 5.51 6.04
C VAL A 261 -23.25 6.28 7.36
N LEU A 262 -22.12 6.33 8.09
CA LEU A 262 -22.03 6.99 9.39
C LEU A 262 -22.27 8.50 9.34
N ARG A 263 -21.81 9.16 8.27
CA ARG A 263 -21.87 10.62 8.14
C ARG A 263 -23.14 11.12 7.45
N ARG A 264 -23.74 10.33 6.54
CA ARG A 264 -24.86 10.77 5.69
C ARG A 264 -26.21 10.16 6.02
N ARG A 265 -26.27 9.14 6.88
CA ARG A 265 -27.49 8.39 7.22
C ARG A 265 -28.72 9.24 7.53
N GLY A 266 -28.57 10.37 8.19
CA GLY A 266 -29.68 11.24 8.56
C GLY A 266 -29.92 12.45 7.61
N ARG A 267 -29.10 12.61 6.56
CA ARG A 267 -29.12 13.79 5.69
C ARG A 267 -29.30 13.45 4.20
N ASP A 268 -28.72 12.31 3.78
CA ASP A 268 -28.79 11.82 2.40
C ASP A 268 -29.09 10.32 2.42
N PRO A 269 -30.37 9.91 2.63
CA PRO A 269 -30.72 8.51 2.84
C PRO A 269 -30.42 7.63 1.61
N LEU A 270 -30.55 8.13 0.40
CA LEU A 270 -30.25 7.37 -0.82
C LEU A 270 -28.77 6.98 -0.89
N TRP A 271 -27.86 7.91 -0.58
CA TRP A 271 -26.43 7.61 -0.51
C TRP A 271 -26.09 6.62 0.61
N ALA A 272 -26.75 6.73 1.75
CA ALA A 272 -26.55 5.81 2.85
C ALA A 272 -27.07 4.40 2.50
N ILE A 273 -28.22 4.27 1.84
CA ILE A 273 -28.76 2.99 1.39
C ILE A 273 -27.82 2.37 0.34
N ALA A 274 -27.43 3.13 -0.69
CA ALA A 274 -26.52 2.66 -1.73
C ALA A 274 -25.18 2.19 -1.13
N ALA A 275 -24.60 2.97 -0.23
CA ALA A 275 -23.36 2.59 0.47
C ALA A 275 -23.55 1.33 1.34
N THR A 276 -24.71 1.16 1.98
CA THR A 276 -25.01 -0.04 2.79
C THR A 276 -25.12 -1.29 1.91
N LEU A 277 -25.73 -1.19 0.72
CA LEU A 277 -25.80 -2.30 -0.23
C LEU A 277 -24.41 -2.69 -0.75
N VAL A 278 -23.59 -1.71 -1.14
CA VAL A 278 -22.20 -1.94 -1.54
C VAL A 278 -21.43 -2.62 -0.42
N LEU A 279 -21.56 -2.13 0.81
CA LEU A 279 -20.93 -2.68 2.00
C LEU A 279 -21.34 -4.14 2.23
N GLY A 280 -22.64 -4.45 2.11
CA GLY A 280 -23.17 -5.81 2.28
C GLY A 280 -22.58 -6.79 1.27
N ILE A 281 -22.59 -6.44 -0.03
CA ILE A 281 -22.07 -7.30 -1.09
C ILE A 281 -20.55 -7.48 -0.95
N THR A 282 -19.82 -6.39 -0.70
CA THR A 282 -18.36 -6.46 -0.51
C THR A 282 -17.97 -7.24 0.75
N TRP A 283 -18.79 -7.17 1.81
CA TRP A 283 -18.62 -8.01 3.00
C TRP A 283 -18.78 -9.50 2.68
N VAL A 284 -19.84 -9.88 1.96
CA VAL A 284 -20.05 -11.27 1.54
C VAL A 284 -18.87 -11.75 0.68
N GLY A 285 -18.41 -10.93 -0.28
CA GLY A 285 -17.23 -11.24 -1.10
C GLY A 285 -15.93 -11.35 -0.32
N LEU A 286 -15.81 -10.65 0.82
CA LEU A 286 -14.62 -10.72 1.68
C LEU A 286 -14.49 -12.07 2.40
N LEU A 287 -15.62 -12.69 2.80
CA LEU A 287 -15.62 -13.90 3.61
C LEU A 287 -14.81 -15.05 2.97
N PRO A 288 -14.97 -15.41 1.68
CA PRO A 288 -14.24 -16.52 1.08
C PRO A 288 -12.77 -16.20 0.78
N SER A 289 -12.29 -14.99 1.06
CA SER A 289 -10.85 -14.69 1.00
C SER A 289 -10.04 -15.39 2.09
N PHE A 290 -10.69 -15.71 3.22
CA PHE A 290 -10.07 -16.28 4.43
C PHE A 290 -8.79 -15.53 4.84
N SER A 291 -8.75 -14.22 4.61
CA SER A 291 -7.61 -13.37 4.96
C SER A 291 -7.71 -12.85 6.38
N GLN A 292 -7.01 -13.49 7.30
CA GLN A 292 -6.98 -13.07 8.72
C GLN A 292 -6.53 -11.62 8.89
N SER A 293 -5.51 -11.20 8.14
CA SER A 293 -5.02 -9.80 8.16
C SER A 293 -6.10 -8.81 7.71
N SER A 294 -6.91 -9.17 6.71
CA SER A 294 -8.02 -8.33 6.23
C SER A 294 -9.15 -8.23 7.25
N TYR A 295 -9.50 -9.34 7.92
CA TYR A 295 -10.50 -9.31 8.99
C TYR A 295 -10.06 -8.45 10.17
N VAL A 296 -8.81 -8.58 10.62
CA VAL A 296 -8.26 -7.74 11.69
C VAL A 296 -8.23 -6.28 11.27
N ALA A 297 -7.82 -5.97 10.04
CA ALA A 297 -7.82 -4.62 9.51
C ALA A 297 -9.24 -4.01 9.47
N LEU A 298 -10.24 -4.79 9.08
CA LEU A 298 -11.63 -4.36 9.11
C LEU A 298 -12.13 -4.11 10.53
N MET A 299 -11.88 -5.03 11.47
CA MET A 299 -12.27 -4.88 12.87
C MET A 299 -11.66 -3.61 13.49
N VAL A 300 -10.38 -3.38 13.29
CA VAL A 300 -9.70 -2.16 13.76
C VAL A 300 -10.27 -0.92 13.08
N GLY A 301 -10.49 -0.95 11.76
CA GLY A 301 -11.09 0.16 11.02
C GLY A 301 -12.49 0.53 11.52
N VAL A 302 -13.36 -0.47 11.76
CA VAL A 302 -14.70 -0.28 12.35
C VAL A 302 -14.61 0.28 13.77
N THR A 303 -13.69 -0.24 14.58
CA THR A 303 -13.45 0.25 15.95
C THR A 303 -13.02 1.72 15.95
N VAL A 304 -12.07 2.07 15.09
CA VAL A 304 -11.61 3.46 14.94
C VAL A 304 -12.74 4.36 14.45
N ALA A 305 -13.54 3.91 13.47
CA ALA A 305 -14.71 4.65 13.02
C ALA A 305 -15.71 4.89 14.16
N ALA A 306 -15.98 3.88 14.98
CA ALA A 306 -16.84 4.00 16.16
C ALA A 306 -16.29 5.00 17.18
N ILE A 307 -14.99 4.94 17.48
CA ILE A 307 -14.33 5.89 18.42
C ILE A 307 -14.42 7.32 17.89
N VAL A 308 -14.16 7.54 16.62
CA VAL A 308 -14.22 8.87 16.00
C VAL A 308 -15.65 9.44 16.02
N MET A 309 -16.68 8.59 15.78
CA MET A 309 -18.07 9.03 15.69
C MET A 309 -18.77 9.15 17.04
N TRP A 310 -18.51 8.24 17.95
CA TRP A 310 -19.25 8.13 19.22
C TRP A 310 -18.39 8.33 20.47
N ARG A 311 -17.10 8.59 20.31
CA ARG A 311 -16.14 8.88 21.39
C ARG A 311 -16.20 7.80 22.50
N TRP A 312 -16.31 8.19 23.78
CA TRP A 312 -16.34 7.26 24.92
C TRP A 312 -17.50 6.24 24.87
N ARG A 313 -18.64 6.60 24.25
CA ARG A 313 -19.79 5.68 24.10
C ARG A 313 -19.44 4.43 23.28
N SER A 314 -18.53 4.56 22.31
CA SER A 314 -18.06 3.40 21.55
C SER A 314 -17.24 2.43 22.40
N LEU A 315 -16.47 2.95 23.38
CA LEU A 315 -15.69 2.11 24.28
C LEU A 315 -16.62 1.28 25.19
N VAL A 316 -17.75 1.83 25.62
CA VAL A 316 -18.78 1.10 26.35
C VAL A 316 -19.37 -0.01 25.47
N LEU A 317 -19.77 0.32 24.23
CA LEU A 317 -20.34 -0.67 23.30
C LEU A 317 -19.34 -1.79 22.98
N LEU A 318 -18.08 -1.45 22.75
CA LEU A 318 -17.01 -2.41 22.50
C LEU A 318 -16.73 -3.27 23.74
N GLY A 319 -16.76 -2.66 24.93
CA GLY A 319 -16.62 -3.37 26.20
C GLY A 319 -17.76 -4.35 26.43
N VAL A 320 -19.00 -3.95 26.17
CA VAL A 320 -20.19 -4.83 26.25
C VAL A 320 -20.08 -5.95 25.23
N ALA A 321 -19.73 -5.65 23.97
CA ALA A 321 -19.56 -6.67 22.94
C ALA A 321 -18.45 -7.67 23.30
N ALA A 322 -17.33 -7.22 23.83
CA ALA A 322 -16.25 -8.07 24.32
C ALA A 322 -16.71 -8.94 25.50
N ALA A 323 -17.43 -8.34 26.46
CA ALA A 323 -17.99 -9.08 27.60
C ALA A 323 -18.98 -10.16 27.17
N VAL A 324 -19.89 -9.85 26.23
CA VAL A 324 -20.83 -10.82 25.66
C VAL A 324 -20.10 -11.96 24.95
N LEU A 325 -19.05 -11.63 24.17
CA LEU A 325 -18.22 -12.62 23.50
C LEU A 325 -17.50 -13.53 24.51
N LEU A 326 -16.90 -12.94 25.54
CA LEU A 326 -16.23 -13.69 26.60
C LEU A 326 -17.20 -14.60 27.36
N LEU A 327 -18.40 -14.10 27.67
CA LEU A 327 -19.46 -14.90 28.29
C LEU A 327 -19.91 -16.04 27.36
N ALA A 328 -20.09 -15.79 26.07
CA ALA A 328 -20.44 -16.82 25.09
C ALA A 328 -19.37 -17.91 25.00
N VAL A 329 -18.09 -17.53 25.00
CA VAL A 329 -16.95 -18.48 25.04
C VAL A 329 -16.94 -19.23 26.36
N ALA A 330 -17.17 -18.56 27.48
CA ALA A 330 -17.20 -19.19 28.81
C ALA A 330 -18.39 -20.15 28.99
N ALA A 331 -19.53 -19.84 28.39
CA ALA A 331 -20.73 -20.66 28.44
C ALA A 331 -20.70 -21.86 27.47
N SER A 332 -19.87 -21.83 26.44
CA SER A 332 -19.78 -22.89 25.42
C SER A 332 -18.57 -23.81 25.64
N PRO A 333 -18.74 -25.05 26.13
CA PRO A 333 -17.62 -25.99 26.26
C PRO A 333 -16.92 -26.27 24.92
N GLN A 334 -17.68 -26.33 23.82
CA GLN A 334 -17.15 -26.56 22.46
C GLN A 334 -16.24 -25.43 21.98
N LEU A 335 -16.60 -24.15 22.21
CA LEU A 335 -15.79 -23.00 21.91
C LEU A 335 -14.53 -22.96 22.79
N ARG A 336 -14.68 -23.29 24.07
CA ARG A 336 -13.56 -23.35 25.03
C ARG A 336 -12.55 -24.42 24.62
N HIS A 337 -12.98 -25.63 24.27
CA HIS A 337 -12.12 -26.70 23.77
C HIS A 337 -11.42 -26.35 22.45
N ARG A 338 -12.10 -25.66 21.54
CA ARG A 338 -11.49 -25.16 20.28
C ARG A 338 -10.40 -24.10 20.53
N ILE A 339 -10.58 -23.22 21.50
CA ILE A 339 -9.60 -22.20 21.87
C ILE A 339 -8.41 -22.83 22.62
N GLN A 340 -8.68 -23.71 23.58
CA GLN A 340 -7.65 -24.42 24.33
C GLN A 340 -6.81 -25.37 23.47
N GLY A 341 -7.44 -26.06 22.51
CA GLY A 341 -6.71 -26.90 21.55
C GLY A 341 -5.79 -26.11 20.61
N LYS A 342 -6.10 -24.83 20.35
CA LYS A 342 -5.22 -23.93 19.58
C LYS A 342 -4.08 -23.34 20.41
N THR A 343 -4.26 -23.17 21.72
CA THR A 343 -3.23 -22.62 22.60
C THR A 343 -2.17 -23.67 22.99
N SER A 344 -2.48 -24.96 22.88
CA SER A 344 -1.52 -26.06 23.11
C SER A 344 -0.64 -26.39 21.90
N SER A 345 -1.05 -25.96 20.67
CA SER A 345 -0.18 -26.04 19.50
C SER A 345 0.85 -24.89 19.55
N SER A 346 2.14 -25.18 19.24
CA SER A 346 3.18 -24.14 19.25
C SER A 346 2.73 -22.93 18.41
N LEU A 347 2.97 -21.71 18.89
CA LEU A 347 2.62 -20.46 18.19
C LEU A 347 3.11 -20.44 16.73
N SER A 348 4.23 -21.12 16.44
CA SER A 348 4.75 -21.30 15.09
C SER A 348 3.81 -22.08 14.17
N HIS A 349 3.12 -23.08 14.69
CA HIS A 349 2.16 -23.89 13.92
C HIS A 349 0.87 -23.09 13.62
N VAL A 350 0.38 -22.35 14.62
CA VAL A 350 -0.83 -21.49 14.46
C VAL A 350 -0.59 -20.33 13.49
N THR A 351 0.63 -19.80 13.47
CA THR A 351 1.01 -18.64 12.61
C THR A 351 1.65 -19.05 11.29
N SER A 352 1.66 -20.35 10.94
CA SER A 352 2.31 -20.86 9.71
C SER A 352 3.78 -20.41 9.59
N GLY A 353 4.52 -20.40 10.70
CA GLY A 353 5.94 -20.00 10.77
C GLY A 353 6.20 -18.48 10.81
N ARG A 354 5.15 -17.64 10.75
CA ARG A 354 5.31 -16.17 10.77
C ARG A 354 5.91 -15.64 12.06
N SER A 355 5.59 -16.26 13.20
CA SER A 355 6.17 -15.89 14.51
C SER A 355 7.69 -16.11 14.55
N THR A 356 8.18 -17.18 13.92
CA THR A 356 9.62 -17.44 13.81
C THR A 356 10.31 -16.42 12.92
N LEU A 357 9.71 -16.09 11.76
CA LEU A 357 10.22 -15.05 10.87
C LEU A 357 10.25 -13.67 11.54
N ALA A 358 9.19 -13.31 12.27
CA ALA A 358 9.13 -12.05 13.03
C ALA A 358 10.22 -12.01 14.13
N ARG A 359 10.38 -13.10 14.91
CA ARG A 359 11.42 -13.19 15.95
C ARG A 359 12.83 -13.04 15.38
N ASN A 360 13.12 -13.70 14.26
CA ASN A 360 14.42 -13.61 13.62
C ASN A 360 14.62 -12.24 12.96
N GLY A 361 13.56 -11.63 12.43
CA GLY A 361 13.61 -10.24 11.96
C GLY A 361 13.94 -9.25 13.07
N ILE A 362 13.37 -9.44 14.28
CA ILE A 362 13.72 -8.63 15.46
C ILE A 362 15.19 -8.84 15.84
N LYS A 363 15.71 -10.08 15.81
CA LYS A 363 17.13 -10.35 16.08
C LYS A 363 18.03 -9.61 15.09
N LEU A 364 17.72 -9.66 13.78
CA LEU A 364 18.46 -8.91 12.76
C LEU A 364 18.46 -7.40 13.04
N ALA A 365 17.32 -6.83 13.43
CA ALA A 365 17.22 -5.42 13.79
C ALA A 365 18.05 -5.07 15.02
N VAL A 366 18.06 -5.96 16.04
CA VAL A 366 18.85 -5.77 17.26
C VAL A 366 20.36 -5.89 17.00
N HIS A 367 20.77 -6.77 16.09
CA HIS A 367 22.19 -6.92 15.72
C HIS A 367 22.70 -5.78 14.83
N ASN A 368 21.80 -5.09 14.10
CA ASN A 368 22.15 -3.99 13.20
C ASN A 368 21.27 -2.74 13.48
N PRO A 369 21.31 -2.17 14.69
CA PRO A 369 20.27 -1.21 15.12
C PRO A 369 20.33 0.14 14.41
N VAL A 370 21.49 0.58 13.93
CA VAL A 370 21.65 1.92 13.32
C VAL A 370 21.41 1.89 11.82
N LEU A 371 22.13 1.06 11.10
CA LEU A 371 22.10 1.03 9.63
C LEU A 371 21.17 -0.05 9.05
N GLY A 372 20.84 -1.07 9.84
CA GLY A 372 20.21 -2.26 9.30
C GLY A 372 21.14 -3.05 8.37
N VAL A 373 20.56 -3.96 7.60
CA VAL A 373 21.31 -4.78 6.62
C VAL A 373 21.22 -4.21 5.18
N GLY A 374 20.64 -3.03 5.03
CA GLY A 374 20.35 -2.36 3.76
C GLY A 374 19.05 -2.83 3.12
N ILE A 375 18.41 -1.96 2.36
CA ILE A 375 17.12 -2.22 1.68
C ILE A 375 17.19 -3.49 0.84
N GLY A 376 16.16 -4.35 0.93
CA GLY A 376 16.10 -5.64 0.23
C GLY A 376 17.06 -6.70 0.79
N GLY A 377 17.85 -6.38 1.82
CA GLY A 377 18.88 -7.25 2.39
C GLY A 377 18.37 -8.33 3.35
N PHE A 378 17.10 -8.25 3.78
CA PHE A 378 16.53 -9.13 4.80
C PHE A 378 16.70 -10.61 4.50
N LYS A 379 16.31 -11.05 3.31
CA LYS A 379 16.35 -12.47 2.93
C LYS A 379 17.76 -13.06 3.02
N ARG A 380 18.75 -12.34 2.52
CA ARG A 380 20.14 -12.77 2.52
C ARG A 380 20.72 -12.78 3.93
N ALA A 381 20.48 -11.72 4.68
CA ALA A 381 20.91 -11.63 6.08
C ALA A 381 20.26 -12.72 6.96
N TYR A 382 18.98 -12.98 6.74
CA TYR A 382 18.26 -14.07 7.42
C TYR A 382 18.85 -15.45 7.11
N ALA A 383 19.16 -15.72 5.84
CA ALA A 383 19.78 -16.97 5.44
C ALA A 383 21.19 -17.16 6.03
N ASP A 384 21.98 -16.08 6.09
CA ASP A 384 23.32 -16.08 6.69
C ASP A 384 23.24 -16.39 8.20
N GLU A 385 22.31 -15.76 8.93
CA GLU A 385 22.19 -15.92 10.38
C GLU A 385 21.58 -17.26 10.80
N THR A 386 20.68 -17.82 10.00
CA THR A 386 19.99 -19.09 10.32
C THR A 386 20.63 -20.33 9.69
N GLY A 387 21.65 -20.17 8.87
CA GLY A 387 22.29 -21.27 8.12
C GLY A 387 21.39 -21.86 7.02
N LEU A 388 20.23 -21.28 6.77
CA LEU A 388 19.28 -21.69 5.75
C LEU A 388 19.68 -21.07 4.40
N ARG A 389 20.55 -21.75 3.67
CA ARG A 389 20.92 -21.29 2.33
C ARG A 389 19.83 -21.59 1.30
N GLY A 390 19.07 -20.58 0.95
CA GLY A 390 18.51 -20.46 -0.40
C GLY A 390 17.22 -21.22 -0.75
N ARG A 391 16.55 -21.94 0.13
CA ARG A 391 15.39 -22.79 -0.22
C ARG A 391 14.03 -22.34 0.33
N GLU A 392 13.94 -21.32 1.16
CA GLU A 392 12.66 -20.92 1.73
C GLU A 392 12.11 -19.65 1.07
N PRO A 393 11.06 -19.73 0.20
CA PRO A 393 10.39 -18.57 -0.38
C PRO A 393 9.81 -17.62 0.70
N LYS A 394 9.53 -18.16 1.90
CA LYS A 394 8.96 -17.42 3.04
C LYS A 394 9.95 -16.49 3.74
N ALA A 395 11.25 -16.66 3.52
CA ALA A 395 12.30 -15.84 4.14
C ALA A 395 12.58 -14.50 3.44
N ALA A 396 11.71 -14.08 2.48
CA ALA A 396 11.90 -12.82 1.76
C ALA A 396 11.68 -11.58 2.65
N ALA A 397 10.86 -11.71 3.70
CA ALA A 397 10.57 -10.66 4.69
C ALA A 397 10.03 -11.26 5.99
N SER A 398 9.98 -10.46 7.06
CA SER A 398 9.43 -10.87 8.37
C SER A 398 7.90 -11.11 8.36
N HIS A 399 7.21 -10.86 7.25
CA HIS A 399 5.75 -10.72 7.13
C HIS A 399 5.14 -9.57 7.95
N THR A 400 5.97 -8.67 8.47
CA THR A 400 5.55 -7.51 9.26
C THR A 400 6.38 -6.31 8.80
N THR A 401 5.76 -5.34 8.14
CA THR A 401 6.50 -4.21 7.55
C THR A 401 7.39 -3.46 8.56
N PRO A 402 6.93 -3.09 9.77
CA PRO A 402 7.81 -2.40 10.72
C PRO A 402 9.07 -3.20 11.11
N ILE A 403 8.94 -4.52 11.24
CA ILE A 403 10.10 -5.38 11.57
C ILE A 403 11.05 -5.47 10.38
N THR A 404 10.53 -5.59 9.16
CA THR A 404 11.35 -5.60 7.95
C THR A 404 12.12 -4.29 7.82
N VAL A 405 11.45 -3.14 7.97
CA VAL A 405 12.09 -1.82 7.94
C VAL A 405 13.15 -1.68 9.02
N ALA A 406 12.86 -2.10 10.26
CA ALA A 406 13.84 -2.07 11.35
C ALA A 406 15.06 -2.95 11.07
N ALA A 407 14.87 -4.10 10.43
CA ALA A 407 15.98 -4.99 10.08
C ALA A 407 16.80 -4.49 8.89
N GLU A 408 16.16 -3.91 7.88
CA GLU A 408 16.81 -3.45 6.64
C GLU A 408 17.38 -2.04 6.74
N GLU A 409 16.66 -1.14 7.38
CA GLU A 409 16.96 0.30 7.43
C GLU A 409 17.35 0.78 8.85
N GLY A 410 17.38 -0.11 9.81
CA GLY A 410 17.69 0.18 11.21
C GLY A 410 16.59 0.99 11.93
N LEU A 411 16.90 1.45 13.13
CA LEU A 411 16.02 2.32 13.91
C LEU A 411 15.69 3.65 13.19
N PRO A 412 16.62 4.30 12.47
CA PRO A 412 16.28 5.51 11.73
C PRO A 412 15.15 5.29 10.72
N GLY A 413 15.21 4.22 9.91
CA GLY A 413 14.16 3.89 8.95
C GLY A 413 12.81 3.62 9.64
N LEU A 414 12.83 2.84 10.74
CA LEU A 414 11.62 2.59 11.53
C LEU A 414 11.03 3.87 12.11
N VAL A 415 11.85 4.74 12.70
CA VAL A 415 11.38 6.01 13.27
C VAL A 415 10.78 6.91 12.19
N LEU A 416 11.42 7.03 11.03
CA LEU A 416 10.90 7.82 9.90
C LEU A 416 9.55 7.28 9.39
N LEU A 417 9.41 5.96 9.29
CA LEU A 417 8.14 5.31 8.96
C LEU A 417 7.06 5.64 10.00
N LEU A 418 7.38 5.49 11.28
CA LEU A 418 6.42 5.77 12.37
C LEU A 418 6.01 7.25 12.40
N VAL A 419 6.95 8.18 12.19
CA VAL A 419 6.66 9.62 12.09
C VAL A 419 5.74 9.92 10.91
N LEU A 420 5.99 9.34 9.73
CA LEU A 420 5.13 9.49 8.56
C LEU A 420 3.72 8.97 8.83
N VAL A 421 3.61 7.77 9.37
CA VAL A 421 2.32 7.12 9.70
C VAL A 421 1.55 7.93 10.74
N PHE A 422 2.20 8.32 11.83
CA PHE A 422 1.58 9.10 12.90
C PHE A 422 1.09 10.46 12.39
N ALA A 423 1.91 11.16 11.60
CA ALA A 423 1.52 12.43 10.99
C ALA A 423 0.31 12.26 10.07
N ALA A 424 0.30 11.23 9.21
CA ALA A 424 -0.79 10.97 8.29
C ALA A 424 -2.10 10.64 9.02
N LEU A 425 -2.07 9.78 10.05
CA LEU A 425 -3.24 9.46 10.87
C LEU A 425 -3.74 10.69 11.66
N THR A 426 -2.82 11.48 12.23
CA THR A 426 -3.17 12.71 12.94
C THR A 426 -3.90 13.69 12.01
N ILE A 427 -3.41 13.91 10.79
CA ILE A 427 -4.07 14.75 9.78
C ILE A 427 -5.44 14.16 9.42
N GLY A 428 -5.51 12.85 9.20
CA GLY A 428 -6.73 12.17 8.80
C GLY A 428 -7.86 12.24 9.83
N PHE A 429 -7.52 12.13 11.13
CA PHE A 429 -8.50 12.09 12.22
C PHE A 429 -8.66 13.38 13.01
N ARG A 430 -8.07 14.52 12.58
CA ARG A 430 -8.38 15.82 13.17
C ARG A 430 -9.89 16.09 13.12
N ARG A 431 -10.36 17.14 13.80
CA ARG A 431 -11.81 17.50 13.79
C ARG A 431 -12.36 17.46 12.37
N LEU A 432 -13.38 16.61 12.16
CA LEU A 432 -14.05 16.50 10.88
C LEU A 432 -14.93 17.72 10.63
N GLY A 433 -14.70 18.43 9.55
CA GLY A 433 -15.41 19.61 9.15
C GLY A 433 -16.73 19.32 8.41
N PRO A 434 -17.06 20.08 7.34
CA PRO A 434 -18.31 19.96 6.60
C PRO A 434 -18.66 18.54 6.17
N LEU A 435 -19.94 18.31 5.86
CA LEU A 435 -20.46 16.96 5.65
C LEU A 435 -19.72 16.18 4.56
N PHE A 436 -19.48 16.80 3.41
CA PHE A 436 -18.84 16.11 2.27
C PHE A 436 -17.35 15.89 2.52
N GLU A 437 -16.62 16.96 2.81
CA GLU A 437 -15.18 16.96 2.99
C GLU A 437 -14.77 16.11 4.19
N GLY A 438 -15.50 16.26 5.30
CA GLY A 438 -15.27 15.44 6.49
C GLY A 438 -15.60 13.95 6.28
N THR A 439 -16.57 13.62 5.40
CA THR A 439 -16.86 12.23 5.02
C THR A 439 -15.72 11.66 4.17
N ALA A 440 -15.24 12.40 3.17
CA ALA A 440 -14.14 11.97 2.32
C ALA A 440 -12.86 11.77 3.13
N ARG A 441 -12.50 12.73 4.01
CA ARG A 441 -11.33 12.62 4.86
C ARG A 441 -11.41 11.43 5.83
N LEU A 442 -12.58 11.19 6.43
CA LEU A 442 -12.80 10.01 7.26
C LEU A 442 -12.60 8.72 6.47
N ALA A 443 -13.14 8.63 5.25
CA ALA A 443 -12.97 7.47 4.38
C ALA A 443 -11.49 7.21 4.07
N PHE A 444 -10.72 8.25 3.71
CA PHE A 444 -9.29 8.13 3.43
C PHE A 444 -8.49 7.70 4.67
N ALA A 445 -8.80 8.26 5.84
CA ALA A 445 -8.13 7.93 7.09
C ALA A 445 -8.42 6.48 7.55
N LEU A 446 -9.68 6.02 7.41
CA LEU A 446 -10.05 4.63 7.72
C LEU A 446 -9.41 3.64 6.74
N ALA A 447 -9.39 3.97 5.44
CA ALA A 447 -8.71 3.16 4.42
C ALA A 447 -7.20 3.06 4.71
N LEU A 448 -6.54 4.18 5.04
CA LEU A 448 -5.14 4.19 5.44
C LEU A 448 -4.91 3.33 6.69
N THR A 449 -5.74 3.47 7.72
CA THR A 449 -5.68 2.64 8.93
C THR A 449 -5.76 1.16 8.60
N ALA A 450 -6.68 0.76 7.72
CA ALA A 450 -6.82 -0.63 7.31
C ALA A 450 -5.57 -1.18 6.62
N ILE A 451 -4.96 -0.40 5.71
CA ILE A 451 -3.72 -0.82 5.04
C ILE A 451 -2.58 -0.96 6.05
N LEU A 452 -2.43 -0.01 6.95
CA LEU A 452 -1.39 -0.04 7.98
C LEU A 452 -1.54 -1.27 8.90
N VAL A 453 -2.75 -1.54 9.39
CA VAL A 453 -3.03 -2.71 10.22
C VAL A 453 -2.81 -4.01 9.44
N HIS A 454 -3.26 -4.08 8.18
CA HIS A 454 -3.03 -5.25 7.33
C HIS A 454 -1.54 -5.53 7.16
N CYS A 455 -0.72 -4.49 7.01
CA CYS A 455 0.73 -4.59 6.81
C CYS A 455 1.51 -4.94 8.10
N LEU A 456 0.85 -4.99 9.25
CA LEU A 456 1.42 -5.63 10.44
C LEU A 456 1.47 -7.16 10.34
N PHE A 457 0.70 -7.74 9.41
CA PHE A 457 0.59 -9.19 9.19
C PHE A 457 0.96 -9.63 7.77
N TYR A 458 1.25 -8.66 6.89
CA TYR A 458 1.57 -8.89 5.48
C TYR A 458 2.54 -7.81 4.99
N ASN A 459 3.80 -8.19 4.73
CA ASN A 459 4.82 -7.21 4.32
C ASN A 459 4.64 -6.80 2.86
N ALA A 460 3.84 -5.77 2.62
CA ALA A 460 3.62 -5.19 1.30
C ALA A 460 3.17 -3.72 1.37
N LEU A 461 3.64 -2.96 2.38
CA LEU A 461 3.22 -1.57 2.55
C LEU A 461 3.72 -0.70 1.39
N PHE A 462 5.01 -0.77 1.11
CA PHE A 462 5.62 0.05 0.04
C PHE A 462 5.24 -0.43 -1.36
N GLU A 463 4.91 -1.71 -1.50
CA GLU A 463 4.44 -2.30 -2.76
C GLU A 463 2.99 -1.92 -3.10
N ASP A 464 2.25 -1.32 -2.16
CA ASP A 464 0.85 -0.96 -2.37
C ASP A 464 0.69 0.49 -2.81
N PRO A 465 0.34 0.75 -4.07
CA PRO A 465 0.12 2.10 -4.55
C PRO A 465 -1.01 2.82 -3.82
N THR A 466 -1.95 2.04 -3.22
CA THR A 466 -3.05 2.60 -2.43
C THR A 466 -2.55 3.30 -1.17
N PHE A 467 -1.50 2.78 -0.52
CA PHE A 467 -0.84 3.44 0.61
C PHE A 467 -0.35 4.84 0.21
N TRP A 468 0.41 4.93 -0.88
CA TRP A 468 0.98 6.18 -1.37
C TRP A 468 -0.10 7.17 -1.83
N GLY A 469 -1.13 6.68 -2.51
CA GLY A 469 -2.29 7.48 -2.89
C GLY A 469 -3.07 8.01 -1.69
N LEU A 470 -3.24 7.22 -0.64
CA LEU A 470 -3.93 7.65 0.58
C LEU A 470 -3.14 8.68 1.39
N LEU A 471 -1.80 8.65 1.38
CA LEU A 471 -0.99 9.74 1.94
C LEU A 471 -1.33 11.08 1.28
N ALA A 472 -1.45 11.09 -0.06
CA ALA A 472 -1.87 12.28 -0.81
C ALA A 472 -3.31 12.70 -0.48
N LEU A 473 -4.26 11.74 -0.53
CA LEU A 473 -5.69 12.01 -0.35
C LEU A 473 -6.04 12.48 1.07
N VAL A 474 -5.34 12.01 2.09
CA VAL A 474 -5.52 12.50 3.47
C VAL A 474 -5.15 13.98 3.57
N VAL A 475 -4.07 14.41 2.93
CA VAL A 475 -3.66 15.83 2.89
C VAL A 475 -4.65 16.66 2.08
N VAL A 476 -5.07 16.18 0.91
CA VAL A 476 -6.08 16.83 0.06
C VAL A 476 -7.39 17.00 0.82
N GLY A 477 -7.87 15.94 1.48
CA GLY A 477 -9.08 15.98 2.29
C GLY A 477 -8.97 16.97 3.46
N ALA A 478 -7.81 17.07 4.09
CA ALA A 478 -7.58 18.00 5.19
C ALA A 478 -7.52 19.47 4.73
N ARG A 479 -7.04 19.74 3.52
CA ARG A 479 -7.08 21.08 2.91
C ARG A 479 -8.52 21.46 2.55
N ALA A 480 -9.24 20.58 1.88
CA ALA A 480 -10.63 20.80 1.50
C ALA A 480 -11.55 21.03 2.72
N ASP A 481 -11.21 20.45 3.85
CA ASP A 481 -11.92 20.54 5.13
C ASP A 481 -11.47 21.73 5.99
N GLY A 482 -10.54 22.56 5.51
CA GLY A 482 -9.99 23.70 6.24
C GLY A 482 -9.10 23.35 7.43
N ALA A 483 -8.71 22.08 7.56
CA ALA A 483 -7.82 21.61 8.63
C ALA A 483 -6.33 21.85 8.35
N LEU A 484 -5.98 22.14 7.09
CA LEU A 484 -4.66 22.54 6.63
C LEU A 484 -4.78 23.72 5.68
N GLU A 485 -3.80 24.62 5.72
CA GLU A 485 -3.70 25.71 4.76
C GLU A 485 -3.41 25.17 3.34
N THR A 486 -3.97 25.84 2.33
CA THR A 486 -3.60 25.58 0.94
C THR A 486 -2.16 26.04 0.73
N PRO A 487 -1.31 25.28 0.01
CA PRO A 487 0.04 25.75 -0.29
C PRO A 487 -0.04 27.00 -1.16
N ALA A 488 0.73 27.99 -0.76
CA ALA A 488 0.91 29.22 -1.51
C ALA A 488 1.60 28.96 -2.86
#